data_73650f01b0aeaa367c1e857c2183388b
#
_entry.id   73650f01b0aeaa367c1e857c2183388b
#
_cell.length_a   1.000
_cell.length_b   1.000
_cell.length_c   1.000
_cell.angle_alpha   90.00
_cell.angle_beta   90.00
_cell.angle_gamma   90.00
#
_symmetry.space_group_name_H-M   'P 1'
#
loop_
_entity.id
_entity.type
_entity.pdbx_description
1 polymer ?
#
loop_
_entity_poly.entity_id
_entity_poly.type
_entity_poly.pdbx_seq_one_letter_code
_entity_poly.pdbx_strand_id
1 'polypeptide(L)'
;MEKVKLNNGIEMPILGYGVYQVTPEECERCVSDAISVGYRSIDTAQAYHNEEGVGNAISKCGVPREELFITTKVWISNAGYDKAKASIDESLRKLQSDYVD
;
A
#
# COMPACT_ATOMS: atom_id res chain seq x y z
N MET A 1 -7.26 -16.66 -1.11
CA MET A 1 -5.81 -16.58 -0.84
C MET A 1 -5.54 -16.96 0.62
N GLU A 2 -4.49 -17.70 0.84
CA GLU A 2 -4.08 -18.05 2.19
C GLU A 2 -3.67 -16.83 3.00
N LYS A 3 -4.02 -16.84 4.28
CA LYS A 3 -3.73 -15.72 5.20
C LYS A 3 -3.12 -16.27 6.48
N VAL A 4 -2.36 -15.43 7.17
CA VAL A 4 -1.88 -15.71 8.52
C VAL A 4 -2.54 -14.72 9.47
N LYS A 5 -2.85 -15.18 10.67
CA LYS A 5 -3.42 -14.30 11.70
C LYS A 5 -2.28 -13.65 12.48
N LEU A 6 -2.27 -12.32 12.51
CA LEU A 6 -1.31 -11.57 13.29
C LEU A 6 -1.68 -11.62 14.79
N ASN A 7 -0.73 -11.19 15.63
CA ASN A 7 -0.92 -11.24 17.09
C ASN A 7 -2.06 -10.36 17.60
N ASN A 8 -2.50 -9.39 16.79
CA ASN A 8 -3.64 -8.53 17.11
C ASN A 8 -4.97 -9.06 16.57
N GLY A 9 -4.99 -10.26 16.00
CA GLY A 9 -6.19 -10.88 15.46
C GLY A 9 -6.51 -10.54 14.01
N ILE A 10 -5.76 -9.64 13.40
CA ILE A 10 -5.96 -9.26 12.00
C ILE A 10 -5.33 -10.32 11.10
N GLU A 11 -6.01 -10.66 10.01
CA GLU A 11 -5.49 -11.61 9.03
C GLU A 11 -4.72 -10.88 7.93
N MET A 12 -3.53 -11.40 7.62
CA MET A 12 -2.67 -10.85 6.57
C MET A 12 -2.48 -11.89 5.47
N PRO A 13 -2.67 -11.53 4.18
CA PRO A 13 -2.36 -12.44 3.08
C PRO A 13 -0.88 -12.88 3.15
N ILE A 14 -0.62 -14.15 2.91
CA ILE A 14 0.75 -14.68 2.92
C ILE A 14 1.53 -14.16 1.73
N LEU A 15 0.88 -14.07 0.55
CA LEU A 15 1.53 -13.63 -0.67
C LEU A 15 1.37 -12.13 -0.85
N GLY A 16 2.49 -11.40 -0.93
CA GLY A 16 2.49 -9.96 -1.11
C GLY A 16 3.21 -9.53 -2.38
N TYR A 17 2.88 -8.35 -2.88
CA TYR A 17 3.51 -7.73 -4.05
C TYR A 17 4.17 -6.43 -3.62
N GLY A 18 5.50 -6.37 -3.75
CA GLY A 18 6.28 -5.18 -3.42
C GLY A 18 6.57 -4.34 -4.65
N VAL A 19 6.51 -3.01 -4.49
CA VAL A 19 6.74 -2.07 -5.60
C VAL A 19 8.06 -1.32 -5.47
N TYR A 20 9.01 -1.82 -4.70
CA TYR A 20 10.34 -1.25 -4.63
C TYR A 20 10.94 -1.23 -6.04
N GLN A 21 11.45 -0.07 -6.45
CA GLN A 21 12.05 0.16 -7.77
C GLN A 21 11.06 0.09 -8.96
N VAL A 22 9.77 -0.02 -8.72
CA VAL A 22 8.77 0.17 -9.77
C VAL A 22 8.60 1.68 -9.96
N THR A 23 8.76 2.15 -11.21
CA THR A 23 8.68 3.59 -11.48
C THR A 23 7.28 4.13 -11.23
N PRO A 24 7.14 5.43 -10.85
CA PRO A 24 5.82 6.01 -10.67
C PRO A 24 4.91 5.85 -11.90
N GLU A 25 5.49 5.95 -13.11
CA GLU A 25 4.76 5.84 -14.36
C GLU A 25 4.19 4.45 -14.60
N GLU A 26 4.84 3.41 -14.10
CA GLU A 26 4.42 2.02 -14.31
C GLU A 26 3.67 1.45 -13.13
N CYS A 27 3.70 2.11 -11.98
CA CYS A 27 3.22 1.55 -10.73
C CYS A 27 1.72 1.21 -10.78
N GLU A 28 0.91 2.10 -11.32
CA GLU A 28 -0.54 1.85 -11.39
C GLU A 28 -0.82 0.58 -12.19
N ARG A 29 -0.19 0.41 -13.35
CA ARG A 29 -0.38 -0.77 -14.19
C ARG A 29 0.11 -2.04 -13.48
N CYS A 30 1.31 -1.98 -12.90
CA CYS A 30 1.89 -3.16 -12.23
C CYS A 30 1.03 -3.62 -11.05
N VAL A 31 0.55 -2.70 -10.24
CA VAL A 31 -0.30 -3.04 -9.09
C VAL A 31 -1.65 -3.56 -9.58
N SER A 32 -2.22 -2.93 -10.61
CA SER A 32 -3.48 -3.40 -11.19
C SER A 32 -3.36 -4.82 -11.71
N ASP A 33 -2.26 -5.13 -12.40
CA ASP A 33 -2.00 -6.48 -12.89
C ASP A 33 -1.84 -7.48 -11.74
N ALA A 34 -1.10 -7.09 -10.70
CA ALA A 34 -0.92 -7.94 -9.52
C ALA A 34 -2.26 -8.29 -8.87
N ILE A 35 -3.12 -7.30 -8.67
CA ILE A 35 -4.43 -7.53 -8.07
C ILE A 35 -5.28 -8.42 -8.97
N SER A 36 -5.21 -8.24 -10.28
CA SER A 36 -6.01 -9.02 -11.23
C SER A 36 -5.64 -10.50 -11.23
N VAL A 37 -4.40 -10.84 -10.89
CA VAL A 37 -3.96 -12.24 -10.80
C VAL A 37 -4.05 -12.80 -9.38
N GLY A 38 -4.57 -12.06 -8.42
CA GLY A 38 -4.89 -12.59 -7.09
C GLY A 38 -4.12 -12.03 -5.92
N TYR A 39 -3.13 -11.15 -6.14
CA TYR A 39 -2.44 -10.52 -5.01
C TYR A 39 -3.40 -9.61 -4.23
N ARG A 40 -3.32 -9.64 -2.91
CA ARG A 40 -4.14 -8.82 -2.02
C ARG A 40 -3.33 -8.01 -1.02
N SER A 41 -2.03 -8.26 -0.91
CA SER A 41 -1.10 -7.50 -0.07
C SER A 41 -0.16 -6.71 -0.97
N ILE A 42 -0.16 -5.39 -0.81
CA ILE A 42 0.68 -4.48 -1.60
C ILE A 42 1.59 -3.73 -0.64
N ASP A 43 2.89 -3.73 -0.90
CA ASP A 43 3.91 -3.09 -0.06
C ASP A 43 4.55 -1.94 -0.83
N THR A 44 4.42 -0.73 -0.30
CA THR A 44 5.07 0.46 -0.83
C THR A 44 5.78 1.21 0.30
N ALA A 45 6.28 2.40 0.02
CA ALA A 45 6.93 3.27 1.02
C ALA A 45 6.97 4.70 0.51
N GLN A 46 7.05 5.64 1.43
CA GLN A 46 7.20 7.06 1.07
C GLN A 46 8.43 7.28 0.18
N ALA A 47 9.53 6.58 0.47
CA ALA A 47 10.77 6.71 -0.27
C ALA A 47 10.70 6.20 -1.71
N TYR A 48 9.72 5.38 -2.04
CA TYR A 48 9.61 4.81 -3.40
C TYR A 48 9.01 5.79 -4.39
N HIS A 49 8.37 6.86 -3.92
CA HIS A 49 7.74 7.91 -4.75
C HIS A 49 6.66 7.35 -5.69
N ASN A 50 6.02 6.25 -5.32
CA ASN A 50 5.01 5.61 -6.16
C ASN A 50 3.69 5.34 -5.43
N GLU A 51 3.48 5.93 -4.26
CA GLU A 51 2.23 5.74 -3.50
C GLU A 51 0.99 6.19 -4.28
N GLU A 52 1.10 7.24 -5.09
CA GLU A 52 -0.03 7.68 -5.93
C GLU A 52 -0.42 6.62 -6.95
N GLY A 53 0.57 5.96 -7.56
CA GLY A 53 0.30 4.87 -8.49
C GLY A 53 -0.40 3.71 -7.82
N VAL A 54 0.03 3.35 -6.61
CA VAL A 54 -0.66 2.33 -5.81
C VAL A 54 -2.10 2.77 -5.52
N GLY A 55 -2.28 4.03 -5.09
CA GLY A 55 -3.60 4.58 -4.80
C GLY A 55 -4.53 4.54 -6.00
N ASN A 56 -4.04 4.93 -7.16
CA ASN A 56 -4.83 4.88 -8.40
C ASN A 56 -5.25 3.45 -8.73
N ALA A 57 -4.34 2.49 -8.57
CA ALA A 57 -4.64 1.10 -8.85
C ALA A 57 -5.70 0.55 -7.90
N ILE A 58 -5.55 0.76 -6.60
CA ILE A 58 -6.50 0.20 -5.63
C ILE A 58 -7.88 0.86 -5.73
N SER A 59 -7.95 2.13 -6.13
CA SER A 59 -9.24 2.81 -6.30
C SER A 59 -10.00 2.32 -7.52
N LYS A 60 -9.33 1.76 -8.51
CA LYS A 60 -9.93 1.33 -9.79
C LYS A 60 -10.05 -0.18 -9.93
N CYS A 61 -9.49 -0.96 -9.01
CA CYS A 61 -9.34 -2.41 -9.21
C CYS A 61 -10.64 -3.20 -9.05
N GLY A 62 -11.69 -2.61 -8.50
CA GLY A 62 -12.95 -3.31 -8.28
C GLY A 62 -12.96 -4.23 -7.06
N VAL A 63 -11.82 -4.40 -6.38
CA VAL A 63 -11.74 -5.18 -5.15
C VAL A 63 -11.98 -4.24 -3.95
N PRO A 64 -12.90 -4.58 -3.03
CA PRO A 64 -13.14 -3.72 -1.87
C PRO A 64 -11.85 -3.49 -1.06
N ARG A 65 -11.68 -2.27 -0.55
CA ARG A 65 -10.46 -1.90 0.20
C ARG A 65 -10.22 -2.83 1.39
N GLU A 66 -11.25 -3.29 2.06
CA GLU A 66 -11.12 -4.16 3.22
C GLU A 66 -10.59 -5.56 2.87
N GLU A 67 -10.58 -5.93 1.61
CA GLU A 67 -9.98 -7.18 1.15
C GLU A 67 -8.50 -7.02 0.77
N LEU A 68 -7.99 -5.79 0.78
CA LEU A 68 -6.61 -5.48 0.49
C LEU A 68 -5.84 -5.20 1.78
N PHE A 69 -4.57 -5.58 1.80
CA PHE A 69 -3.65 -5.29 2.89
C PHE A 69 -2.56 -4.37 2.34
N ILE A 70 -2.57 -3.11 2.72
CA ILE A 70 -1.68 -2.08 2.17
C ILE A 70 -0.68 -1.66 3.22
N THR A 71 0.60 -1.75 2.89
CA THR A 71 1.70 -1.36 3.75
C THR A 71 2.47 -0.22 3.11
N THR A 72 2.76 0.82 3.89
CA THR A 72 3.73 1.85 3.51
C THR A 72 4.68 2.08 4.67
N LYS A 73 5.72 2.89 4.46
CA LYS A 73 6.76 3.13 5.46
C LYS A 73 7.11 4.61 5.51
N VAL A 74 7.27 5.12 6.72
CA VAL A 74 7.66 6.51 6.94
C VAL A 74 9.14 6.68 6.55
N TRP A 75 9.43 7.73 5.76
CA TRP A 75 10.80 8.01 5.37
C TRP A 75 11.57 8.66 6.53
N ILE A 76 12.86 8.41 6.58
CA ILE A 76 13.73 8.84 7.70
C ILE A 76 13.69 10.35 7.94
N SER A 77 13.56 11.16 6.89
CA SER A 77 13.48 12.62 7.03
C SER A 77 12.19 13.07 7.70
N ASN A 78 11.19 12.19 7.79
CA ASN A 78 9.90 12.46 8.41
C ASN A 78 9.82 11.89 9.83
N ALA A 79 10.95 11.49 10.42
CA ALA A 79 11.00 10.99 11.79
C ALA A 79 10.69 12.12 12.78
N GLY A 80 10.08 11.77 13.91
CA GLY A 80 9.58 12.72 14.89
C GLY A 80 8.06 12.78 14.81
N TYR A 81 7.40 13.00 15.94
CA TYR A 81 5.95 12.84 16.07
C TYR A 81 5.17 13.66 15.03
N ASP A 82 5.39 14.96 14.99
CA ASP A 82 4.60 15.84 14.13
C ASP A 82 4.87 15.61 12.65
N LYS A 83 6.14 15.39 12.29
CA LYS A 83 6.52 15.11 10.91
C LYS A 83 5.98 13.76 10.43
N ALA A 84 6.08 12.75 11.28
CA ALA A 84 5.56 11.43 10.94
C ALA A 84 4.06 11.46 10.75
N LYS A 85 3.33 12.14 11.64
CA LYS A 85 1.87 12.27 11.52
C LYS A 85 1.47 12.95 10.23
N ALA A 86 2.10 14.08 9.89
CA ALA A 86 1.81 14.81 8.67
C ALA A 86 2.13 13.97 7.42
N SER A 87 3.25 13.22 7.46
CA SER A 87 3.64 12.38 6.33
C SER A 87 2.71 11.19 6.15
N ILE A 88 2.17 10.63 7.24
CA ILE A 88 1.20 9.55 7.16
C ILE A 88 -0.10 10.05 6.53
N ASP A 89 -0.56 11.24 6.91
CA ASP A 89 -1.74 11.85 6.30
C ASP A 89 -1.54 12.05 4.79
N GLU A 90 -0.34 12.48 4.39
CA GLU A 90 0.00 12.62 2.97
C GLU A 90 0.01 11.27 2.26
N SER A 91 0.55 10.23 2.90
CA SER A 91 0.52 8.88 2.34
C SER A 91 -0.90 8.39 2.13
N LEU A 92 -1.78 8.61 3.10
CA LEU A 92 -3.19 8.22 2.97
C LEU A 92 -3.86 8.95 1.81
N ARG A 93 -3.54 10.24 1.63
CA ARG A 93 -4.04 11.00 0.49
C ARG A 93 -3.59 10.40 -0.83
N LYS A 94 -2.30 10.09 -0.95
CA LYS A 94 -1.74 9.49 -2.18
C LYS A 94 -2.32 8.10 -2.44
N LEU A 95 -2.47 7.30 -1.40
CA LEU A 95 -3.02 5.95 -1.50
C LEU A 95 -4.54 5.95 -1.68
N GLN A 96 -5.18 7.11 -1.53
CA GLN A 96 -6.64 7.25 -1.65
C GLN A 96 -7.38 6.28 -0.72
N SER A 97 -6.89 6.20 0.52
CA SER A 97 -7.43 5.28 1.51
C SER A 97 -7.52 5.99 2.86
N ASP A 98 -8.50 5.61 3.66
CA ASP A 98 -8.68 6.18 4.99
C ASP A 98 -7.73 5.55 6.02
N TYR A 99 -7.10 4.43 5.66
CA TYR A 99 -6.21 3.71 6.56
C TYR A 99 -5.19 2.89 5.80
N VAL A 100 -4.12 2.53 6.50
CA VAL A 100 -3.15 1.53 6.05
C VAL A 100 -3.11 0.39 7.05
N ASP A 101 -2.76 -0.77 6.60
CA ASP A 101 -2.71 -1.96 7.44
C ASP A 101 -1.37 -2.11 8.13
#